data_31fcdb3bbbebf38cab6a1865e0c974e7
#
_entry.id   31fcdb3bbbebf38cab6a1865e0c974e7
#
_cell.length_a   1.000
_cell.length_b   1.000
_cell.length_c   1.000
_cell.angle_alpha   90.00
_cell.angle_beta   90.00
_cell.angle_gamma   90.00
#
_symmetry.space_group_name_H-M   'P 1'
#
loop_
_entity.id
_entity.type
_entity.pdbx_description
1 polymer ?
#
loop_
_entity_poly.entity_id
_entity_poly.type
_entity_poly.pdbx_seq_one_letter_code
_entity_poly.pdbx_strand_id
1 'polypeptide(L)'
;KKENLKNYNILAIPGGFSYGDDIVSGKILAVELTSFFSRELKKFIERKDTLIIGICNGFQVLIRTGLLPFRRIGKMDATLTNNDSGHFDCRWVNLKIEPNSKCVFLNNLTIGQFNNGLVSYQVAHGEGKFLAEKNTIDKIEKENLVTFRYIDDDGKSTQKYPENPNGSLNAIAGITDITGRILGLMPHPERFVKLEQHPNWRRVKYSKGTPALQ
;
A
#
# COMPACT_ATOMS: atom_id res chain seq x y z
N LYS A 1 -16.01 -21.05 16.36
CA LYS A 1 -16.85 -20.92 15.15
C LYS A 1 -15.92 -20.50 14.02
N LYS A 2 -15.95 -21.20 12.88
CA LYS A 2 -15.26 -20.72 11.67
C LYS A 2 -16.00 -19.49 11.15
N GLU A 3 -15.42 -18.32 11.28
CA GLU A 3 -15.92 -17.10 10.68
C GLU A 3 -15.86 -17.25 9.14
N ASN A 4 -16.86 -16.73 8.44
CA ASN A 4 -16.96 -16.87 6.99
C ASN A 4 -16.85 -15.48 6.33
N LEU A 5 -15.92 -15.31 5.41
CA LEU A 5 -15.68 -14.04 4.69
C LEU A 5 -16.95 -13.47 4.03
N LYS A 6 -17.95 -14.34 3.72
CA LYS A 6 -19.22 -13.88 3.16
C LYS A 6 -20.00 -12.89 4.04
N ASN A 7 -19.72 -12.90 5.35
CA ASN A 7 -20.41 -12.04 6.33
C ASN A 7 -19.77 -10.66 6.47
N TYR A 8 -18.68 -10.42 5.77
CA TYR A 8 -17.89 -9.17 5.86
C TYR A 8 -17.81 -8.47 4.51
N ASN A 9 -17.60 -7.16 4.55
CA ASN A 9 -17.45 -6.33 3.36
C ASN A 9 -16.03 -5.76 3.23
N ILE A 10 -15.27 -5.71 4.32
CA ILE A 10 -13.89 -5.22 4.33
C ILE A 10 -12.98 -6.30 4.90
N LEU A 11 -11.91 -6.60 4.17
CA LEU A 11 -10.79 -7.42 4.62
C LEU A 11 -9.57 -6.51 4.79
N ALA A 12 -9.14 -6.32 6.03
CA ALA A 12 -7.92 -5.57 6.34
C ALA A 12 -6.80 -6.54 6.72
N ILE A 13 -5.66 -6.43 6.04
CA ILE A 13 -4.42 -7.14 6.38
C ILE A 13 -3.44 -6.11 6.93
N PRO A 14 -3.22 -6.08 8.25
CA PRO A 14 -2.40 -5.06 8.89
C PRO A 14 -0.91 -5.24 8.58
N GLY A 15 -0.13 -4.23 8.93
CA GLY A 15 1.31 -4.31 9.01
C GLY A 15 1.78 -5.17 10.18
N GLY A 16 3.08 -5.29 10.33
CA GLY A 16 3.73 -6.12 11.35
C GLY A 16 4.62 -7.18 10.73
N PHE A 17 4.80 -8.27 11.43
CA PHE A 17 5.64 -9.39 11.02
C PHE A 17 4.81 -10.67 11.09
N SER A 18 4.04 -10.95 10.04
CA SER A 18 3.24 -12.18 10.01
C SER A 18 4.16 -13.41 10.05
N TYR A 19 3.91 -14.28 11.01
CA TYR A 19 4.74 -15.47 11.27
C TYR A 19 6.23 -15.15 11.48
N GLY A 20 6.55 -14.00 12.12
CA GLY A 20 7.93 -13.57 12.39
C GLY A 20 8.75 -13.19 11.16
N ASP A 21 8.15 -13.23 9.95
CA ASP A 21 8.84 -13.09 8.66
C ASP A 21 10.05 -14.06 8.49
N ASP A 22 9.94 -15.25 9.11
CA ASP A 22 11.03 -16.23 9.22
C ASP A 22 11.62 -16.68 7.88
N ILE A 23 10.87 -16.57 6.79
CA ILE A 23 11.34 -16.96 5.46
C ILE A 23 11.50 -15.72 4.56
N VAL A 24 10.40 -15.00 4.35
CA VAL A 24 10.30 -13.75 3.59
C VAL A 24 9.01 -13.07 4.01
N SER A 25 9.03 -11.76 4.18
CA SER A 25 7.89 -10.98 4.68
C SER A 25 6.58 -11.28 3.97
N GLY A 26 5.56 -11.66 4.73
CA GLY A 26 4.21 -11.96 4.23
C GLY A 26 4.05 -13.28 3.46
N LYS A 27 5.11 -14.11 3.31
CA LYS A 27 5.06 -15.33 2.47
C LYS A 27 4.15 -16.41 3.05
N ILE A 28 4.27 -16.71 4.34
CA ILE A 28 3.51 -17.79 4.97
C ILE A 28 2.01 -17.47 4.91
N LEU A 29 1.60 -16.27 5.32
CA LEU A 29 0.21 -15.83 5.26
C LEU A 29 -0.33 -15.85 3.82
N ALA A 30 0.45 -15.44 2.84
CA ALA A 30 0.05 -15.49 1.43
C ALA A 30 -0.19 -16.93 0.96
N VAL A 31 0.68 -17.88 1.35
CA VAL A 31 0.50 -19.31 1.04
C VAL A 31 -0.76 -19.84 1.71
N GLU A 32 -1.01 -19.53 2.97
CA GLU A 32 -2.25 -19.95 3.66
C GLU A 32 -3.50 -19.42 2.95
N LEU A 33 -3.53 -18.13 2.60
CA LEU A 33 -4.65 -17.51 1.91
C LEU A 33 -4.90 -18.14 0.53
N THR A 34 -3.85 -18.48 -0.20
CA THR A 34 -3.97 -19.07 -1.55
C THR A 34 -4.20 -20.57 -1.54
N SER A 35 -3.75 -21.29 -0.51
CA SER A 35 -3.91 -22.75 -0.41
C SER A 35 -5.21 -23.14 0.28
N PHE A 36 -5.49 -22.55 1.45
CA PHE A 36 -6.62 -22.98 2.29
C PHE A 36 -7.87 -22.13 2.11
N PHE A 37 -7.72 -20.85 1.71
CA PHE A 37 -8.80 -19.89 1.60
C PHE A 37 -9.03 -19.39 0.17
N SER A 38 -8.39 -19.99 -0.82
CA SER A 38 -8.46 -19.56 -2.23
C SER A 38 -9.90 -19.41 -2.75
N ARG A 39 -10.76 -20.38 -2.43
CA ARG A 39 -12.17 -20.39 -2.87
C ARG A 39 -12.97 -19.26 -2.22
N GLU A 40 -12.81 -19.07 -0.91
CA GLU A 40 -13.48 -18.02 -0.15
C GLU A 40 -12.99 -16.63 -0.59
N LEU A 41 -11.68 -16.48 -0.75
CA LEU A 41 -11.05 -15.25 -1.22
C LEU A 41 -11.52 -14.89 -2.63
N LYS A 42 -11.59 -15.86 -3.55
CA LYS A 42 -12.12 -15.67 -4.89
C LYS A 42 -13.57 -15.16 -4.85
N LYS A 43 -14.44 -15.81 -4.09
CA LYS A 43 -15.83 -15.36 -3.90
C LYS A 43 -15.91 -13.97 -3.29
N PHE A 44 -15.03 -13.64 -2.35
CA PHE A 44 -14.98 -12.34 -1.69
C PHE A 44 -14.64 -11.24 -2.70
N ILE A 45 -13.59 -11.42 -3.50
CA ILE A 45 -13.18 -10.40 -4.48
C ILE A 45 -14.15 -10.27 -5.67
N GLU A 46 -14.92 -11.30 -6.01
CA GLU A 46 -15.94 -11.26 -7.08
C GLU A 46 -17.16 -10.39 -6.70
N ARG A 47 -17.46 -10.26 -5.42
CA ARG A 47 -18.52 -9.38 -4.93
C ARG A 47 -18.18 -7.92 -5.23
N LYS A 48 -19.21 -7.10 -5.55
CA LYS A 48 -19.06 -5.66 -5.86
C LYS A 48 -19.03 -4.78 -4.61
N ASP A 49 -19.48 -5.29 -3.48
CA ASP A 49 -19.62 -4.61 -2.19
C ASP A 49 -18.48 -4.93 -1.20
N THR A 50 -17.34 -5.42 -1.70
CA THR A 50 -16.20 -5.78 -0.88
C THR A 50 -14.96 -4.94 -1.19
N LEU A 51 -14.20 -4.65 -0.15
CA LEU A 51 -12.94 -3.92 -0.19
C LEU A 51 -11.83 -4.71 0.50
N ILE A 52 -10.60 -4.58 0.03
CA ILE A 52 -9.43 -5.15 0.69
C ILE A 52 -8.38 -4.05 0.86
N ILE A 53 -7.80 -3.97 2.04
CA ILE A 53 -6.67 -3.09 2.32
C ILE A 53 -5.52 -3.89 2.94
N GLY A 54 -4.30 -3.69 2.43
CA GLY A 54 -3.08 -4.25 2.97
C GLY A 54 -2.05 -3.16 3.25
N ILE A 55 -1.63 -3.05 4.51
CA ILE A 55 -0.64 -2.06 4.92
C ILE A 55 0.68 -2.74 5.24
N CYS A 56 1.79 -2.24 4.71
CA CYS A 56 3.16 -2.73 4.93
C CYS A 56 3.25 -4.25 4.69
N ASN A 57 3.36 -5.08 5.73
CA ASN A 57 3.31 -6.55 5.60
C ASN A 57 2.04 -7.02 4.88
N GLY A 58 0.89 -6.38 5.11
CA GLY A 58 -0.35 -6.66 4.37
C GLY A 58 -0.22 -6.41 2.88
N PHE A 59 0.49 -5.38 2.45
CA PHE A 59 0.77 -5.14 1.04
C PHE A 59 1.66 -6.24 0.45
N GLN A 60 2.69 -6.67 1.18
CA GLN A 60 3.54 -7.80 0.79
C GLN A 60 2.69 -9.07 0.58
N VAL A 61 1.75 -9.35 1.49
CA VAL A 61 0.80 -10.47 1.36
C VAL A 61 -0.05 -10.33 0.09
N LEU A 62 -0.64 -9.16 -0.16
CA LEU A 62 -1.49 -8.92 -1.34
C LEU A 62 -0.74 -9.12 -2.66
N ILE A 63 0.52 -8.70 -2.73
CA ILE A 63 1.38 -8.95 -3.91
C ILE A 63 1.64 -10.44 -4.07
N ARG A 64 2.03 -11.14 -2.98
CA ARG A 64 2.37 -12.57 -3.01
C ARG A 64 1.18 -13.47 -3.30
N THR A 65 -0.03 -13.07 -2.90
CA THR A 65 -1.25 -13.80 -3.26
C THR A 65 -1.63 -13.64 -4.74
N GLY A 66 -1.07 -12.65 -5.44
CA GLY A 66 -1.45 -12.26 -6.81
C GLY A 66 -2.75 -11.46 -6.87
N LEU A 67 -3.27 -10.99 -5.73
CA LEU A 67 -4.42 -10.09 -5.70
C LEU A 67 -4.07 -8.73 -6.29
N LEU A 68 -2.87 -8.24 -6.03
CA LEU A 68 -2.31 -7.05 -6.65
C LEU A 68 -1.25 -7.43 -7.69
N PRO A 69 -1.15 -6.69 -8.80
CA PRO A 69 -2.07 -5.64 -9.28
C PRO A 69 -3.29 -6.16 -10.05
N PHE A 70 -3.33 -7.43 -10.52
CA PHE A 70 -4.27 -7.88 -11.54
C PHE A 70 -5.29 -8.93 -11.10
N ARG A 71 -5.46 -9.15 -9.79
CA ARG A 71 -6.41 -10.12 -9.20
C ARG A 71 -6.21 -11.56 -9.72
N ARG A 72 -4.99 -11.96 -9.94
CA ARG A 72 -4.62 -13.30 -10.41
C ARG A 72 -4.12 -14.17 -9.27
N ILE A 73 -5.03 -14.68 -8.45
CA ILE A 73 -4.68 -15.51 -7.28
C ILE A 73 -3.71 -16.63 -7.67
N GLY A 74 -2.61 -16.72 -6.96
CA GLY A 74 -1.52 -17.67 -7.19
C GLY A 74 -0.50 -17.25 -8.25
N LYS A 75 -0.68 -16.11 -8.93
CA LYS A 75 0.28 -15.57 -9.89
C LYS A 75 0.84 -14.23 -9.43
N MET A 76 2.11 -14.18 -9.13
CA MET A 76 2.81 -12.98 -8.69
C MET A 76 3.34 -12.21 -9.91
N ASP A 77 2.79 -11.03 -10.18
CA ASP A 77 3.19 -10.17 -11.31
C ASP A 77 4.11 -9.02 -10.89
N ALA A 78 4.24 -8.79 -9.60
CA ALA A 78 5.13 -7.81 -8.98
C ALA A 78 5.71 -8.41 -7.69
N THR A 79 6.69 -7.76 -7.10
CA THR A 79 7.26 -8.16 -5.80
C THR A 79 7.55 -6.97 -4.93
N LEU A 80 7.58 -7.22 -3.61
CA LEU A 80 8.20 -6.34 -2.63
C LEU A 80 9.42 -7.06 -2.08
N THR A 81 10.58 -6.42 -2.14
CA THR A 81 11.88 -7.01 -1.79
C THR A 81 12.69 -6.06 -0.90
N ASN A 82 13.91 -6.46 -0.55
CA ASN A 82 14.81 -5.71 0.31
C ASN A 82 14.99 -4.26 -0.16
N ASN A 83 15.00 -3.34 0.80
CA ASN A 83 15.37 -1.96 0.56
C ASN A 83 16.78 -1.89 -0.06
N ASP A 84 17.02 -0.93 -0.95
CA ASP A 84 18.35 -0.72 -1.56
C ASP A 84 19.41 -0.36 -0.53
N SER A 85 19.01 0.22 0.61
CA SER A 85 19.90 0.50 1.74
C SER A 85 20.43 -0.76 2.43
N GLY A 86 19.79 -1.91 2.22
CA GLY A 86 20.08 -3.16 2.96
C GLY A 86 19.68 -3.10 4.45
N HIS A 87 19.01 -2.03 4.88
CA HIS A 87 18.65 -1.80 6.27
C HIS A 87 17.13 -1.66 6.44
N PHE A 88 16.67 -1.87 7.68
CA PHE A 88 15.33 -1.53 8.11
C PHE A 88 15.22 -0.01 8.23
N ASP A 89 14.32 0.59 7.43
CA ASP A 89 14.04 2.03 7.48
C ASP A 89 12.78 2.30 8.30
N CYS A 90 12.94 3.20 9.31
CA CYS A 90 11.85 3.69 10.15
C CYS A 90 11.90 5.22 10.14
N ARG A 91 11.05 5.85 9.32
CA ARG A 91 11.05 7.31 9.12
C ARG A 91 9.72 7.84 8.63
N TRP A 92 9.57 9.15 8.67
CA TRP A 92 8.53 9.85 7.93
C TRP A 92 8.95 10.03 6.49
N VAL A 93 8.00 9.85 5.57
CA VAL A 93 8.16 10.06 4.13
C VAL A 93 7.04 10.94 3.62
N ASN A 94 7.35 11.77 2.62
CA ASN A 94 6.37 12.57 1.92
C ASN A 94 5.85 11.79 0.72
N LEU A 95 4.55 11.86 0.52
CA LEU A 95 3.85 11.13 -0.53
C LEU A 95 2.94 12.07 -1.31
N LYS A 96 2.80 11.78 -2.59
CA LYS A 96 1.78 12.36 -3.46
C LYS A 96 0.71 11.32 -3.76
N ILE A 97 -0.55 11.70 -3.59
CA ILE A 97 -1.70 10.93 -4.05
C ILE A 97 -1.79 11.08 -5.56
N GLU A 98 -1.92 9.97 -6.29
CA GLU A 98 -2.11 9.98 -7.73
C GLU A 98 -3.55 10.38 -8.07
N PRO A 99 -3.77 11.53 -8.73
CA PRO A 99 -5.11 12.12 -8.88
C PRO A 99 -6.03 11.30 -9.79
N ASN A 100 -5.45 10.53 -10.72
CA ASN A 100 -6.19 9.70 -11.67
C ASN A 100 -6.27 8.23 -11.25
N SER A 101 -5.86 7.91 -10.00
CA SER A 101 -5.92 6.53 -9.52
C SER A 101 -7.34 5.98 -9.52
N LYS A 102 -7.50 4.73 -9.96
CA LYS A 102 -8.78 4.00 -9.88
C LYS A 102 -9.20 3.64 -8.46
N CYS A 103 -8.35 3.86 -7.47
CA CYS A 103 -8.53 3.40 -6.10
C CYS A 103 -9.74 4.03 -5.43
N VAL A 104 -10.75 3.23 -5.10
CA VAL A 104 -11.98 3.71 -4.46
C VAL A 104 -11.75 4.30 -3.06
N PHE A 105 -10.69 3.89 -2.37
CA PHE A 105 -10.31 4.45 -1.07
C PHE A 105 -9.88 5.93 -1.17
N LEU A 106 -9.57 6.42 -2.37
CA LEU A 106 -9.14 7.79 -2.63
C LEU A 106 -10.27 8.69 -3.18
N ASN A 107 -11.45 8.13 -3.50
CA ASN A 107 -12.53 8.85 -4.21
C ASN A 107 -13.05 10.10 -3.49
N ASN A 108 -12.99 10.15 -2.16
CA ASN A 108 -13.45 11.29 -1.37
C ASN A 108 -12.28 12.13 -0.82
N LEU A 109 -11.05 11.73 -1.13
CA LEU A 109 -9.88 12.49 -0.79
C LEU A 109 -9.70 13.59 -1.84
N THR A 110 -10.48 14.66 -1.73
CA THR A 110 -10.31 15.80 -2.63
C THR A 110 -8.91 16.38 -2.43
N ILE A 111 -8.20 16.55 -3.53
CA ILE A 111 -6.84 17.11 -3.59
C ILE A 111 -6.71 18.38 -2.73
N GLY A 112 -7.79 19.18 -2.60
CA GLY A 112 -7.85 20.37 -1.76
C GLY A 112 -7.95 20.12 -0.24
N GLN A 113 -8.28 18.91 0.21
CA GLN A 113 -8.36 18.59 1.64
C GLN A 113 -6.99 18.20 2.23
N PHE A 114 -6.06 17.76 1.37
CA PHE A 114 -4.73 17.29 1.74
C PHE A 114 -3.66 18.12 1.05
N ASN A 115 -3.47 19.36 1.46
CA ASN A 115 -2.33 20.17 0.99
C ASN A 115 -1.93 19.86 -0.48
N ASN A 116 -2.90 19.99 -1.42
CA ASN A 116 -2.75 19.64 -2.84
C ASN A 116 -2.43 18.16 -3.14
N GLY A 117 -2.94 17.23 -2.33
CA GLY A 117 -2.71 15.80 -2.50
C GLY A 117 -1.39 15.31 -1.91
N LEU A 118 -0.73 16.14 -1.11
CA LEU A 118 0.49 15.76 -0.40
C LEU A 118 0.16 15.28 1.01
N VAL A 119 0.69 14.12 1.38
CA VAL A 119 0.54 13.55 2.71
C VAL A 119 1.89 13.06 3.23
N SER A 120 2.03 12.99 4.55
CA SER A 120 3.21 12.41 5.19
C SER A 120 2.79 11.23 6.04
N TYR A 121 3.43 10.08 5.84
CA TYR A 121 3.22 8.88 6.65
C TYR A 121 4.54 8.29 7.13
N GLN A 122 4.47 7.41 8.10
CA GLN A 122 5.63 6.66 8.56
C GLN A 122 5.84 5.41 7.71
N VAL A 123 7.08 5.06 7.44
CA VAL A 123 7.49 3.73 6.97
C VAL A 123 8.24 3.01 8.09
N ALA A 124 8.15 1.67 8.12
CA ALA A 124 8.87 0.82 9.05
C ALA A 124 9.02 -0.57 8.41
N HIS A 125 10.05 -0.76 7.56
CA HIS A 125 10.23 -1.98 6.79
C HIS A 125 11.69 -2.18 6.33
N GLY A 126 12.09 -3.46 6.20
CA GLY A 126 13.33 -3.87 5.54
C GLY A 126 13.09 -4.34 4.10
N GLU A 127 11.86 -4.74 3.78
CA GLU A 127 11.44 -5.26 2.47
C GLU A 127 10.28 -4.42 1.91
N GLY A 128 10.56 -3.21 1.46
CA GLY A 128 9.55 -2.28 0.94
C GLY A 128 9.70 -1.93 -0.55
N LYS A 129 10.78 -2.39 -1.20
CA LYS A 129 11.08 -2.04 -2.59
C LYS A 129 10.13 -2.73 -3.56
N PHE A 130 9.28 -1.92 -4.20
CA PHE A 130 8.37 -2.39 -5.24
C PHE A 130 9.12 -2.60 -6.56
N LEU A 131 9.04 -3.82 -7.09
CA LEU A 131 9.62 -4.21 -8.37
C LEU A 131 8.61 -4.98 -9.21
N ALA A 132 8.67 -4.79 -10.53
CA ALA A 132 7.98 -5.60 -11.51
C ALA A 132 8.71 -5.53 -12.84
N GLU A 133 8.41 -6.46 -13.75
CA GLU A 133 8.89 -6.39 -15.12
C GLU A 133 8.36 -5.14 -15.85
N LYS A 134 9.12 -4.64 -16.82
CA LYS A 134 8.79 -3.41 -17.55
C LYS A 134 7.35 -3.41 -18.08
N ASN A 135 6.93 -4.49 -18.74
CA ASN A 135 5.56 -4.61 -19.27
C ASN A 135 4.48 -4.52 -18.20
N THR A 136 4.76 -5.03 -16.98
CA THR A 136 3.86 -4.94 -15.82
C THR A 136 3.80 -3.52 -15.31
N ILE A 137 4.95 -2.83 -15.17
CA ILE A 137 5.01 -1.41 -14.78
C ILE A 137 4.24 -0.56 -15.78
N ASP A 138 4.51 -0.70 -17.08
CA ASP A 138 3.83 0.06 -18.15
C ASP A 138 2.30 -0.13 -18.06
N LYS A 139 1.84 -1.35 -17.75
CA LYS A 139 0.42 -1.63 -17.57
C LYS A 139 -0.16 -1.01 -16.28
N ILE A 140 0.56 -1.07 -15.17
CA ILE A 140 0.16 -0.44 -13.90
C ILE A 140 -0.03 1.07 -14.11
N GLU A 141 0.90 1.72 -14.80
CA GLU A 141 0.83 3.15 -15.12
C GLU A 141 -0.34 3.47 -16.06
N LYS A 142 -0.44 2.76 -17.18
CA LYS A 142 -1.50 2.97 -18.18
C LYS A 142 -2.90 2.79 -17.61
N GLU A 143 -3.08 1.84 -16.70
CA GLU A 143 -4.36 1.52 -16.08
C GLU A 143 -4.65 2.39 -14.83
N ASN A 144 -3.79 3.37 -14.50
CA ASN A 144 -3.92 4.23 -13.32
C ASN A 144 -4.04 3.46 -12.00
N LEU A 145 -3.21 2.41 -11.84
CA LEU A 145 -3.24 1.56 -10.64
C LEU A 145 -2.32 2.08 -9.53
N VAL A 146 -1.42 3.04 -9.80
CA VAL A 146 -0.63 3.68 -8.75
C VAL A 146 -1.54 4.54 -7.90
N THR A 147 -1.37 4.47 -6.57
CA THR A 147 -2.16 5.23 -5.60
C THR A 147 -1.34 6.33 -4.94
N PHE A 148 -0.11 6.00 -4.55
CA PHE A 148 0.80 6.92 -3.89
C PHE A 148 2.20 6.79 -4.45
N ARG A 149 2.92 7.94 -4.52
CA ARG A 149 4.35 7.98 -4.85
C ARG A 149 5.15 8.68 -3.77
N TYR A 150 6.37 8.22 -3.57
CA TYR A 150 7.38 8.93 -2.80
C TYR A 150 7.78 10.20 -3.53
N ILE A 151 7.90 11.31 -2.80
CA ILE A 151 8.22 12.63 -3.35
C ILE A 151 9.33 13.30 -2.55
N ASP A 152 10.05 14.18 -3.25
CA ASP A 152 11.01 15.11 -2.65
C ASP A 152 10.30 16.32 -2.01
N ASP A 153 11.08 17.24 -1.46
CA ASP A 153 10.59 18.46 -0.81
C ASP A 153 9.91 19.43 -1.78
N ASP A 154 10.21 19.31 -3.09
CA ASP A 154 9.53 20.06 -4.16
C ASP A 154 8.20 19.43 -4.59
N GLY A 155 7.80 18.31 -4.01
CA GLY A 155 6.59 17.56 -4.36
C GLY A 155 6.70 16.75 -5.65
N LYS A 156 7.91 16.50 -6.16
CA LYS A 156 8.18 15.69 -7.35
C LYS A 156 8.48 14.26 -6.98
N SER A 157 7.95 13.31 -7.75
CA SER A 157 8.28 11.89 -7.55
C SER A 157 9.78 11.65 -7.69
N THR A 158 10.36 10.92 -6.73
CA THR A 158 11.82 10.76 -6.64
C THR A 158 12.25 9.31 -6.50
N GLN A 159 13.40 8.98 -7.11
CA GLN A 159 14.09 7.69 -6.94
C GLN A 159 15.20 7.77 -5.90
N LYS A 160 15.43 8.97 -5.32
CA LYS A 160 16.58 9.21 -4.44
C LYS A 160 16.25 8.84 -3.01
N TYR A 161 17.20 8.22 -2.33
CA TYR A 161 17.23 8.10 -0.88
C TYR A 161 17.60 9.46 -0.27
N PRO A 162 17.02 9.87 0.85
CA PRO A 162 16.11 9.14 1.73
C PRO A 162 14.62 9.27 1.42
N GLU A 163 14.20 10.10 0.48
CA GLU A 163 12.79 10.38 0.16
C GLU A 163 12.07 9.15 -0.37
N ASN A 164 12.74 8.36 -1.24
CA ASN A 164 12.33 7.01 -1.61
C ASN A 164 13.14 6.01 -0.77
N PRO A 165 12.62 5.58 0.38
CA PRO A 165 13.44 4.91 1.40
C PRO A 165 13.86 3.49 1.01
N ASN A 166 13.21 2.91 0.03
CA ASN A 166 13.37 1.52 -0.35
C ASN A 166 13.86 1.30 -1.78
N GLY A 167 13.91 2.36 -2.62
CA GLY A 167 14.29 2.25 -4.02
C GLY A 167 13.19 1.72 -4.94
N SER A 168 11.93 1.83 -4.55
CA SER A 168 10.78 1.41 -5.37
C SER A 168 10.78 2.02 -6.75
N LEU A 169 10.54 1.20 -7.79
CA LEU A 169 10.43 1.67 -9.17
C LEU A 169 9.35 2.74 -9.29
N ASN A 170 9.61 3.75 -10.13
CA ASN A 170 8.73 4.89 -10.39
C ASN A 170 8.23 5.58 -9.10
N ALA A 171 9.01 5.48 -8.02
CA ALA A 171 8.66 5.99 -6.69
C ALA A 171 7.33 5.43 -6.14
N ILE A 172 6.91 4.26 -6.59
CA ILE A 172 5.63 3.64 -6.19
C ILE A 172 5.67 3.29 -4.69
N ALA A 173 4.79 3.92 -3.91
CA ALA A 173 4.61 3.64 -2.49
C ALA A 173 3.37 2.78 -2.21
N GLY A 174 2.42 2.78 -3.15
CA GLY A 174 1.20 1.97 -3.09
C GLY A 174 0.53 1.83 -4.44
N ILE A 175 -0.23 0.74 -4.59
CA ILE A 175 -1.01 0.44 -5.78
C ILE A 175 -2.40 -0.08 -5.44
N THR A 176 -3.30 -0.03 -6.41
CA THR A 176 -4.59 -0.69 -6.36
C THR A 176 -4.70 -1.78 -7.43
N ASP A 177 -5.74 -2.61 -7.35
CA ASP A 177 -6.07 -3.58 -8.38
C ASP A 177 -6.82 -2.93 -9.56
N ILE A 178 -7.03 -3.71 -10.62
CA ILE A 178 -7.76 -3.27 -11.83
C ILE A 178 -9.20 -2.78 -11.58
N THR A 179 -9.79 -3.12 -10.43
CA THR A 179 -11.14 -2.66 -10.03
C THR A 179 -11.13 -1.49 -9.07
N GLY A 180 -9.96 -1.11 -8.56
CA GLY A 180 -9.80 -0.05 -7.57
C GLY A 180 -10.18 -0.44 -6.14
N ARG A 181 -10.58 -1.69 -5.88
CA ARG A 181 -11.14 -2.13 -4.60
C ARG A 181 -10.16 -2.86 -3.67
N ILE A 182 -8.95 -3.11 -4.14
CA ILE A 182 -7.87 -3.70 -3.35
C ILE A 182 -6.74 -2.69 -3.29
N LEU A 183 -6.43 -2.18 -2.11
CA LEU A 183 -5.35 -1.22 -1.88
C LEU A 183 -4.19 -1.89 -1.15
N GLY A 184 -2.98 -1.74 -1.67
CA GLY A 184 -1.73 -2.04 -0.98
C GLY A 184 -0.88 -0.79 -0.81
N LEU A 185 -0.38 -0.56 0.40
CA LEU A 185 0.40 0.63 0.75
C LEU A 185 1.53 0.25 1.70
N MET A 186 2.79 0.64 1.38
CA MET A 186 3.93 0.39 2.27
C MET A 186 3.97 1.32 3.48
N PRO A 187 3.77 2.64 3.34
CA PRO A 187 3.63 3.54 4.49
C PRO A 187 2.41 3.21 5.35
N HIS A 188 2.45 3.67 6.60
CA HIS A 188 1.49 3.39 7.66
C HIS A 188 0.59 4.61 7.96
N PRO A 189 -0.55 4.82 7.29
CA PRO A 189 -1.46 5.91 7.60
C PRO A 189 -2.05 5.79 9.00
N GLU A 190 -2.26 4.58 9.51
CA GLU A 190 -2.80 4.29 10.83
C GLU A 190 -1.91 4.76 11.99
N ARG A 191 -0.64 5.08 11.72
CA ARG A 191 0.28 5.63 12.71
C ARG A 191 0.23 7.15 12.83
N PHE A 192 -0.59 7.82 12.01
CA PHE A 192 -0.74 9.27 12.01
C PHE A 192 -2.18 9.67 12.35
N VAL A 193 -2.59 9.46 13.60
CA VAL A 193 -3.96 9.73 14.10
C VAL A 193 -4.07 11.04 14.89
N LYS A 194 -2.94 11.60 15.32
CA LYS A 194 -2.87 12.90 16.02
C LYS A 194 -1.80 13.75 15.38
N LEU A 195 -2.10 15.06 15.23
CA LEU A 195 -1.19 16.01 14.59
C LEU A 195 0.18 16.05 15.30
N GLU A 196 0.19 15.93 16.61
CA GLU A 196 1.38 15.97 17.46
C GLU A 196 2.36 14.81 17.19
N GLN A 197 1.93 13.76 16.50
CA GLN A 197 2.80 12.65 16.09
C GLN A 197 3.73 13.03 14.94
N HIS A 198 3.37 14.09 14.17
CA HIS A 198 4.23 14.56 13.08
C HIS A 198 5.44 15.34 13.62
N PRO A 199 6.67 15.07 13.15
CA PRO A 199 7.88 15.73 13.68
C PRO A 199 7.82 17.26 13.56
N ASN A 200 7.15 17.78 12.54
CA ASN A 200 7.01 19.22 12.28
C ASN A 200 5.58 19.73 12.63
N TRP A 201 4.88 19.10 13.55
CA TRP A 201 3.47 19.38 13.84
C TRP A 201 3.15 20.86 14.13
N ARG A 202 4.09 21.62 14.70
CA ARG A 202 3.94 23.07 14.95
C ARG A 202 3.95 23.91 13.66
N ARG A 203 4.48 23.38 12.57
CA ARG A 203 4.65 24.10 11.28
C ARG A 203 3.68 23.59 10.21
N VAL A 204 3.21 22.36 10.35
CA VAL A 204 2.28 21.73 9.40
C VAL A 204 0.85 22.12 9.79
N LYS A 205 0.11 22.67 8.83
CA LYS A 205 -1.32 23.00 9.01
C LYS A 205 -2.15 22.00 8.23
N TYR A 206 -2.90 21.16 8.94
CA TYR A 206 -3.97 20.35 8.36
C TYR A 206 -5.31 21.00 8.67
N SER A 207 -6.10 21.32 7.65
CA SER A 207 -7.36 22.04 7.81
C SER A 207 -8.49 21.24 8.46
N LYS A 208 -8.41 19.90 8.45
CA LYS A 208 -9.47 18.99 8.93
C LYS A 208 -8.93 17.70 9.57
N GLY A 209 -8.05 17.83 10.56
CA GLY A 209 -7.46 16.67 11.22
C GLY A 209 -6.31 16.02 10.45
N THR A 210 -5.90 14.82 10.83
CA THR A 210 -4.83 14.08 10.16
C THR A 210 -5.36 13.30 8.95
N PRO A 211 -4.53 13.04 7.91
CA PRO A 211 -4.95 12.26 6.75
C PRO A 211 -5.48 10.85 7.06
N ALA A 212 -5.08 10.27 8.19
CA ALA A 212 -5.54 8.94 8.60
C ALA A 212 -6.96 8.92 9.18
N LEU A 213 -7.52 10.07 9.56
CA LEU A 213 -8.82 10.20 10.20
C LEU A 213 -9.94 10.64 9.24
N GLN A 214 -9.63 10.78 7.98
CA GLN A 214 -10.56 11.14 6.91
C GLN A 214 -10.78 9.98 5.96
#